data_95358d48652149c6a5ad89c48cb4a414
#
_entry.id   95358d48652149c6a5ad89c48cb4a414
#
_cell.length_a   1.000
_cell.length_b   1.000
_cell.length_c   1.000
_cell.angle_alpha   90.00
_cell.angle_beta   90.00
_cell.angle_gamma   90.00
#
_symmetry.space_group_name_H-M   'P 1'
#
loop_
_entity.id
_entity.type
_entity.pdbx_description
1 polymer ?
#
loop_
_entity_poly.entity_id
_entity_poly.type
_entity_poly.pdbx_seq_one_letter_code
_entity_poly.pdbx_strand_id
1 'polypeptide(L)'
;GVECEPFLTSDHVAMKRDIKALFDGAHYMIKAAGAKKAIIAIKEHKPDLMELLVEEAKNYDNIEPREVPDRYPMGWERVLVRTVFKKEYDRLPAEIGVIVNNSSTAIALSKGIRNGEAITRRVVTFSGNGLKNPQNVDVAIGTPVNYIVEKIGGYIDDDCDGFLVGGGPMMGKSVMNDTFVIYSHNNAITVMKKENIQPLPCLKCGECTLHCPMHLQPVRIMQAEKAANVELIEKLDTGRCVECGMCTYICPSKIEVTDMVAKAKRRMQLAQRKKNA
;
A
#
# COMPACT_ATOMS: atom_id res chain seq x y z
N GLY A 1 -1.75 10.61 0.61
CA GLY A 1 -3.00 10.13 1.22
C GLY A 1 -3.85 9.26 0.30
N VAL A 2 -3.22 8.62 -0.71
CA VAL A 2 -3.93 7.76 -1.67
C VAL A 2 -3.98 6.34 -1.14
N GLU A 3 -4.90 6.04 -0.24
CA GLU A 3 -5.15 4.68 0.22
C GLU A 3 -5.87 3.89 -0.87
N CYS A 4 -5.15 3.02 -1.59
CA CYS A 4 -5.73 2.26 -2.69
C CYS A 4 -6.12 0.82 -2.31
N GLU A 5 -5.63 0.29 -1.20
CA GLU A 5 -6.03 -1.02 -0.70
C GLU A 5 -7.52 -1.01 -0.31
N PRO A 6 -8.30 -2.04 -0.70
CA PRO A 6 -9.67 -2.17 -0.22
C PRO A 6 -9.73 -2.20 1.31
N PHE A 7 -10.79 -1.64 1.86
CA PHE A 7 -11.12 -1.61 3.29
C PHE A 7 -10.23 -0.72 4.18
N LEU A 8 -9.22 -0.04 3.65
CA LEU A 8 -8.35 0.85 4.41
C LEU A 8 -8.85 2.28 4.38
N THR A 9 -8.82 2.94 5.56
CA THR A 9 -9.21 4.34 5.74
C THR A 9 -8.38 5.08 6.79
N SER A 10 -7.28 4.51 7.24
CA SER A 10 -6.43 5.07 8.31
C SER A 10 -5.81 6.41 7.94
N ASP A 11 -5.31 6.56 6.71
CA ASP A 11 -4.71 7.82 6.24
C ASP A 11 -5.78 8.90 6.08
N HIS A 12 -6.98 8.55 5.57
CA HIS A 12 -8.11 9.49 5.48
C HIS A 12 -8.47 10.08 6.87
N VAL A 13 -8.60 9.21 7.88
CA VAL A 13 -8.91 9.63 9.26
C VAL A 13 -7.77 10.48 9.84
N ALA A 14 -6.51 10.05 9.65
CA ALA A 14 -5.36 10.77 10.16
C ALA A 14 -5.25 12.18 9.54
N MET A 15 -5.44 12.30 8.22
CA MET A 15 -5.40 13.59 7.52
C MET A 15 -6.50 14.53 7.99
N LYS A 16 -7.73 14.05 8.15
CA LYS A 16 -8.84 14.88 8.67
C LYS A 16 -8.59 15.36 10.08
N ARG A 17 -8.07 14.50 10.94
CA ARG A 17 -7.80 14.81 12.34
C ARG A 17 -6.67 15.82 12.50
N ASP A 18 -5.59 15.65 11.73
CA ASP A 18 -4.33 16.37 11.91
C ASP A 18 -3.96 17.21 10.66
N ILE A 19 -4.97 17.87 10.04
CA ILE A 19 -4.82 18.59 8.77
C ILE A 19 -3.68 19.61 8.79
N LYS A 20 -3.60 20.43 9.82
CA LYS A 20 -2.54 21.42 9.97
C LYS A 20 -1.17 20.80 10.11
N ALA A 21 -1.05 19.71 10.88
CA ALA A 21 0.22 18.99 11.02
C ALA A 21 0.66 18.33 9.69
N LEU A 22 -0.29 17.90 8.85
CA LEU A 22 0.00 17.42 7.51
C LEU A 22 0.67 18.48 6.64
N PHE A 23 0.11 19.69 6.61
CA PHE A 23 0.65 20.79 5.81
C PHE A 23 1.99 21.32 6.37
N ASP A 24 2.10 21.48 7.68
CA ASP A 24 3.37 21.83 8.33
C ASP A 24 4.46 20.81 8.01
N GLY A 25 4.14 19.50 8.09
CA GLY A 25 5.07 18.43 7.76
C GLY A 25 5.49 18.44 6.29
N ALA A 26 4.56 18.67 5.37
CA ALA A 26 4.85 18.84 3.94
C ALA A 26 5.76 20.07 3.71
N HIS A 27 5.50 21.17 4.40
CA HIS A 27 6.35 22.36 4.34
C HIS A 27 7.79 22.08 4.84
N TYR A 28 7.95 21.34 5.95
CA TYR A 28 9.28 20.93 6.41
C TYR A 28 9.99 20.00 5.42
N MET A 29 9.26 19.09 4.79
CA MET A 29 9.81 18.22 3.73
C MET A 29 10.28 19.01 2.51
N ILE A 30 9.53 20.03 2.08
CA ILE A 30 9.95 20.96 1.01
C ILE A 30 11.29 21.59 1.36
N LYS A 31 11.43 22.15 2.56
CA LYS A 31 12.67 22.79 3.02
C LYS A 31 13.84 21.81 3.09
N ALA A 32 13.61 20.62 3.67
CA ALA A 32 14.65 19.61 3.83
C ALA A 32 15.18 19.06 2.49
N ALA A 33 14.27 18.89 1.51
CA ALA A 33 14.61 18.38 0.19
C ALA A 33 15.07 19.45 -0.80
N GLY A 34 14.97 20.75 -0.47
CA GLY A 34 15.16 21.84 -1.42
C GLY A 34 14.15 21.81 -2.57
N ALA A 35 12.97 21.23 -2.33
CA ALA A 35 11.94 21.10 -3.35
C ALA A 35 11.20 22.43 -3.61
N LYS A 36 10.66 22.59 -4.82
CA LYS A 36 9.91 23.80 -5.18
C LYS A 36 8.49 23.81 -4.62
N LYS A 37 7.86 22.63 -4.56
CA LYS A 37 6.48 22.47 -4.05
C LYS A 37 6.21 21.04 -3.59
N ALA A 38 5.14 20.88 -2.82
CA ALA A 38 4.54 19.59 -2.51
C ALA A 38 3.15 19.45 -3.14
N ILE A 39 2.77 18.23 -3.47
CA ILE A 39 1.43 17.85 -3.89
C ILE A 39 0.88 16.88 -2.85
N ILE A 40 -0.24 17.24 -2.22
CA ILE A 40 -0.99 16.33 -1.36
C ILE A 40 -2.02 15.63 -2.24
N ALA A 41 -1.71 14.40 -2.64
CA ALA A 41 -2.59 13.61 -3.48
C ALA A 41 -3.60 12.80 -2.65
N ILE A 42 -4.86 12.84 -3.03
CA ILE A 42 -5.94 12.00 -2.48
C ILE A 42 -6.76 11.40 -3.63
N LYS A 43 -7.51 10.34 -3.35
CA LYS A 43 -8.45 9.78 -4.34
C LYS A 43 -9.62 10.73 -4.57
N GLU A 44 -10.10 10.78 -5.81
CA GLU A 44 -11.40 11.37 -6.14
C GLU A 44 -12.53 10.74 -5.31
N HIS A 45 -13.71 11.39 -5.28
CA HIS A 45 -14.86 11.00 -4.46
C HIS A 45 -14.64 11.08 -2.93
N LYS A 46 -13.75 12.01 -2.49
CA LYS A 46 -13.54 12.36 -1.08
C LYS A 46 -13.74 13.87 -0.86
N PRO A 47 -14.94 14.42 -1.17
CA PRO A 47 -15.16 15.86 -1.15
C PRO A 47 -14.94 16.47 0.23
N ASP A 48 -15.33 15.78 1.29
CA ASP A 48 -15.17 16.20 2.67
C ASP A 48 -13.69 16.40 3.08
N LEU A 49 -12.78 15.58 2.58
CA LEU A 49 -11.35 15.75 2.80
C LEU A 49 -10.77 16.81 1.86
N MET A 50 -11.20 16.85 0.59
CA MET A 50 -10.72 17.83 -0.37
C MET A 50 -11.04 19.26 0.06
N GLU A 51 -12.24 19.52 0.56
CA GLU A 51 -12.64 20.83 1.09
C GLU A 51 -11.69 21.31 2.21
N LEU A 52 -11.38 20.41 3.16
CA LEU A 52 -10.43 20.72 4.24
C LEU A 52 -9.02 20.99 3.72
N LEU A 53 -8.55 20.20 2.75
CA LEU A 53 -7.23 20.36 2.15
C LEU A 53 -7.12 21.69 1.38
N VAL A 54 -8.15 22.03 0.60
CA VAL A 54 -8.18 23.30 -0.16
C VAL A 54 -8.23 24.50 0.78
N GLU A 55 -8.99 24.44 1.87
CA GLU A 55 -9.04 25.51 2.86
C GLU A 55 -7.69 25.71 3.54
N GLU A 56 -7.07 24.63 4.04
CA GLU A 56 -5.76 24.73 4.70
C GLU A 56 -4.65 25.14 3.74
N ALA A 57 -4.73 24.77 2.46
CA ALA A 57 -3.75 25.13 1.43
C ALA A 57 -3.60 26.66 1.26
N LYS A 58 -4.63 27.45 1.56
CA LYS A 58 -4.56 28.93 1.49
C LYS A 58 -3.48 29.51 2.39
N ASN A 59 -3.03 28.78 3.40
CA ASN A 59 -1.99 29.19 4.34
C ASN A 59 -0.57 28.85 3.84
N TYR A 60 -0.41 28.26 2.64
CA TYR A 60 0.89 27.75 2.14
C TYR A 60 1.02 27.98 0.64
N ASP A 61 1.96 28.80 0.22
CA ASP A 61 2.14 29.20 -1.20
C ASP A 61 2.59 28.06 -2.12
N ASN A 62 3.13 26.97 -1.57
CA ASN A 62 3.82 25.93 -2.31
C ASN A 62 3.31 24.49 -2.01
N ILE A 63 2.10 24.37 -1.49
CA ILE A 63 1.44 23.08 -1.24
C ILE A 63 0.11 23.04 -1.98
N GLU A 64 -0.05 22.04 -2.85
CA GLU A 64 -1.19 21.88 -3.76
C GLU A 64 -1.93 20.58 -3.46
N PRO A 65 -3.19 20.62 -3.00
CA PRO A 65 -4.06 19.44 -2.99
C PRO A 65 -4.40 18.99 -4.42
N ARG A 66 -4.42 17.68 -4.66
CA ARG A 66 -4.74 17.13 -5.98
C ARG A 66 -5.49 15.81 -5.87
N GLU A 67 -6.58 15.70 -6.62
CA GLU A 67 -7.28 14.44 -6.82
C GLU A 67 -6.56 13.54 -7.83
N VAL A 68 -6.62 12.24 -7.57
CA VAL A 68 -6.18 11.19 -8.50
C VAL A 68 -7.31 10.15 -8.62
N PRO A 69 -7.37 9.41 -9.75
CA PRO A 69 -8.42 8.43 -9.98
C PRO A 69 -8.55 7.40 -8.84
N ASP A 70 -9.79 7.09 -8.45
CA ASP A 70 -10.08 6.03 -7.47
C ASP A 70 -10.02 4.66 -8.14
N ARG A 71 -8.81 4.19 -8.36
CA ARG A 71 -8.55 2.85 -8.90
C ARG A 71 -7.35 2.20 -8.22
N TYR A 72 -7.40 0.90 -8.05
CA TYR A 72 -6.28 0.14 -7.54
C TYR A 72 -5.22 -0.11 -8.64
N PRO A 73 -3.90 0.00 -8.38
CA PRO A 73 -3.22 0.41 -7.14
C PRO A 73 -2.69 1.87 -7.21
N MET A 74 -3.56 2.86 -7.27
CA MET A 74 -3.19 4.28 -7.46
C MET A 74 -2.24 4.82 -6.40
N GLY A 75 -2.32 4.32 -5.14
CA GLY A 75 -1.43 4.71 -4.05
C GLY A 75 -0.01 4.16 -4.16
N TRP A 76 0.26 3.23 -5.08
CA TRP A 76 1.61 2.74 -5.29
C TRP A 76 2.48 3.81 -5.94
N GLU A 77 3.67 4.06 -5.38
CA GLU A 77 4.55 5.17 -5.75
C GLU A 77 4.74 5.33 -7.26
N ARG A 78 5.09 4.27 -8.00
CA ARG A 78 5.29 4.35 -9.47
C ARG A 78 4.03 4.73 -10.22
N VAL A 79 2.88 4.19 -9.82
CA VAL A 79 1.59 4.47 -10.45
C VAL A 79 1.17 5.90 -10.15
N LEU A 80 1.32 6.34 -8.90
CA LEU A 80 1.02 7.71 -8.46
C LEU A 80 1.88 8.73 -9.20
N VAL A 81 3.20 8.54 -9.23
CA VAL A 81 4.14 9.44 -9.90
C VAL A 81 3.84 9.54 -11.39
N ARG A 82 3.62 8.41 -12.08
CA ARG A 82 3.22 8.39 -13.48
C ARG A 82 1.90 9.14 -13.71
N THR A 83 0.94 8.99 -12.82
CA THR A 83 -0.37 9.65 -12.92
C THR A 83 -0.26 11.16 -12.76
N VAL A 84 0.49 11.61 -11.74
CA VAL A 84 0.61 13.03 -11.37
C VAL A 84 1.54 13.79 -12.31
N PHE A 85 2.70 13.21 -12.65
CA PHE A 85 3.77 13.89 -13.40
C PHE A 85 3.87 13.47 -14.88
N LYS A 86 3.16 12.41 -15.29
CA LYS A 86 3.24 11.83 -16.64
C LYS A 86 4.67 11.39 -17.02
N LYS A 87 5.45 10.99 -16.01
CA LYS A 87 6.85 10.53 -16.14
C LYS A 87 7.03 9.17 -15.48
N GLU A 88 7.94 8.39 -16.02
CA GLU A 88 8.41 7.13 -15.43
C GLU A 88 9.87 7.29 -14.98
N TYR A 89 10.32 6.38 -14.12
CA TYR A 89 11.69 6.31 -13.62
C TYR A 89 12.10 4.83 -13.45
N ASP A 90 13.41 4.56 -13.43
CA ASP A 90 13.90 3.19 -13.40
C ASP A 90 14.03 2.63 -11.98
N ARG A 91 14.66 3.33 -11.07
CA ARG A 91 14.91 2.87 -9.70
C ARG A 91 14.12 3.64 -8.67
N LEU A 92 14.36 4.94 -8.57
CA LEU A 92 13.79 5.82 -7.55
C LEU A 92 13.17 7.07 -8.21
N PRO A 93 12.08 7.59 -7.65
CA PRO A 93 11.45 8.81 -8.17
C PRO A 93 12.36 10.04 -8.10
N ALA A 94 13.40 10.01 -7.28
CA ALA A 94 14.42 11.05 -7.22
C ALA A 94 15.15 11.28 -8.56
N GLU A 95 15.23 10.27 -9.45
CA GLU A 95 15.79 10.39 -10.81
C GLU A 95 15.07 11.45 -11.67
N ILE A 96 13.81 11.69 -11.36
CA ILE A 96 12.98 12.71 -12.03
C ILE A 96 12.68 13.91 -11.13
N GLY A 97 13.43 14.07 -10.04
CA GLY A 97 13.26 15.17 -9.09
C GLY A 97 12.01 15.08 -8.23
N VAL A 98 11.52 13.88 -7.93
CA VAL A 98 10.32 13.64 -7.13
C VAL A 98 10.68 12.81 -5.90
N ILE A 99 10.05 13.11 -4.76
CA ILE A 99 10.10 12.32 -3.53
C ILE A 99 8.65 12.04 -3.12
N VAL A 100 8.36 10.81 -2.71
CA VAL A 100 7.02 10.40 -2.25
C VAL A 100 7.09 10.02 -0.77
N ASN A 101 6.18 10.58 0.00
CA ASN A 101 6.01 10.25 1.42
C ASN A 101 4.53 10.01 1.73
N ASN A 102 4.26 9.16 2.71
CA ASN A 102 2.92 8.95 3.22
C ASN A 102 2.46 10.16 4.06
N SER A 103 1.16 10.47 4.04
CA SER A 103 0.56 11.57 4.82
C SER A 103 0.82 11.44 6.32
N SER A 104 0.74 10.23 6.89
CA SER A 104 1.03 10.00 8.30
C SER A 104 2.50 10.27 8.64
N THR A 105 3.44 10.11 7.70
CA THR A 105 4.85 10.49 7.89
C THR A 105 5.01 12.00 7.97
N ALA A 106 4.31 12.77 7.14
CA ALA A 106 4.33 14.23 7.21
C ALA A 106 3.75 14.74 8.53
N ILE A 107 2.62 14.18 8.97
CA ILE A 107 2.00 14.50 10.27
C ILE A 107 2.98 14.23 11.42
N ALA A 108 3.61 13.04 11.42
CA ALA A 108 4.56 12.66 12.47
C ALA A 108 5.80 13.58 12.48
N LEU A 109 6.32 13.94 11.31
CA LEU A 109 7.43 14.89 11.18
C LEU A 109 7.08 16.25 11.80
N SER A 110 5.90 16.78 11.51
CA SER A 110 5.43 18.03 12.08
C SER A 110 5.37 17.97 13.60
N LYS A 111 4.74 16.93 14.15
CA LYS A 111 4.64 16.73 15.60
C LYS A 111 6.01 16.58 16.28
N GLY A 112 6.92 15.84 15.62
CA GLY A 112 8.30 15.71 16.11
C GLY A 112 9.05 17.04 16.16
N ILE A 113 8.98 17.84 15.11
CA ILE A 113 9.68 19.15 15.05
C ILE A 113 9.07 20.18 16.00
N ARG A 114 7.73 20.26 16.05
CA ARG A 114 7.05 21.28 16.86
C ARG A 114 7.02 20.96 18.35
N ASN A 115 6.77 19.72 18.69
CA ASN A 115 6.44 19.32 20.06
C ASN A 115 7.48 18.37 20.67
N GLY A 116 8.47 17.90 19.91
CA GLY A 116 9.38 16.86 20.36
C GLY A 116 8.71 15.47 20.51
N GLU A 117 7.57 15.27 19.87
CA GLU A 117 6.80 14.03 20.00
C GLU A 117 7.43 12.91 19.16
N ALA A 118 7.71 11.77 19.79
CA ALA A 118 8.05 10.54 19.09
C ALA A 118 6.79 9.86 18.53
N ILE A 119 6.98 8.98 17.52
CA ILE A 119 5.87 8.17 16.98
C ILE A 119 5.55 7.06 17.99
N THR A 120 4.62 7.32 18.89
CA THR A 120 4.17 6.37 19.92
C THR A 120 2.77 5.81 19.66
N ARG A 121 2.02 6.42 18.77
CA ARG A 121 0.66 6.02 18.40
C ARG A 121 0.45 6.09 16.90
N ARG A 122 -0.53 5.32 16.41
CA ARG A 122 -0.91 5.28 15.02
C ARG A 122 -2.39 4.99 14.84
N VAL A 123 -3.04 5.61 13.86
CA VAL A 123 -4.35 5.17 13.38
C VAL A 123 -4.15 3.92 12.52
N VAL A 124 -4.87 2.87 12.88
CA VAL A 124 -4.85 1.57 12.18
C VAL A 124 -6.28 1.18 11.84
N THR A 125 -6.51 0.79 10.59
CA THR A 125 -7.81 0.25 10.16
C THR A 125 -7.88 -1.23 10.52
N PHE A 126 -8.84 -1.61 11.33
CA PHE A 126 -9.24 -2.99 11.55
C PHE A 126 -10.43 -3.29 10.65
N SER A 127 -10.29 -4.23 9.71
CA SER A 127 -11.27 -4.47 8.65
C SER A 127 -11.39 -5.94 8.25
N GLY A 128 -12.24 -6.19 7.28
CA GLY A 128 -12.49 -7.53 6.75
C GLY A 128 -13.77 -8.16 7.28
N ASN A 129 -14.18 -9.26 6.65
CA ASN A 129 -15.43 -9.97 6.95
C ASN A 129 -15.31 -10.97 8.11
N GLY A 130 -14.18 -11.03 8.79
CA GLY A 130 -13.96 -11.84 9.99
C GLY A 130 -14.11 -11.08 11.31
N LEU A 131 -14.28 -9.75 11.28
CA LEU A 131 -14.45 -8.92 12.48
C LEU A 131 -15.93 -8.55 12.72
N LYS A 132 -16.35 -8.53 14.00
CA LYS A 132 -17.70 -8.09 14.38
C LYS A 132 -17.92 -6.60 14.13
N ASN A 133 -16.93 -5.77 14.47
CA ASN A 133 -17.02 -4.32 14.37
C ASN A 133 -15.79 -3.72 13.66
N PRO A 134 -15.73 -3.76 12.31
CA PRO A 134 -14.66 -3.11 11.57
C PRO A 134 -14.63 -1.60 11.84
N GLN A 135 -13.44 -1.04 12.16
CA GLN A 135 -13.29 0.38 12.48
C GLN A 135 -11.81 0.83 12.44
N ASN A 136 -11.62 2.16 12.45
CA ASN A 136 -10.30 2.75 12.70
C ASN A 136 -10.07 2.90 14.19
N VAL A 137 -8.88 2.53 14.65
CA VAL A 137 -8.47 2.63 16.05
C VAL A 137 -7.17 3.41 16.16
N ASP A 138 -7.10 4.36 17.08
CA ASP A 138 -5.84 5.01 17.44
C ASP A 138 -5.11 4.14 18.48
N VAL A 139 -4.04 3.51 18.05
CA VAL A 139 -3.35 2.43 18.79
C VAL A 139 -1.97 2.88 19.23
N ALA A 140 -1.59 2.59 20.45
CA ALA A 140 -0.20 2.70 20.91
C ALA A 140 0.67 1.64 20.20
N ILE A 141 1.85 2.05 19.73
CA ILE A 141 2.83 1.13 19.16
C ILE A 141 3.25 0.12 20.24
N GLY A 142 3.36 -1.15 19.86
CA GLY A 142 3.63 -2.24 20.81
C GLY A 142 2.38 -2.93 21.37
N THR A 143 1.16 -2.42 21.06
CA THR A 143 -0.08 -3.08 21.51
C THR A 143 -0.32 -4.37 20.71
N PRO A 144 -0.59 -5.52 21.37
CA PRO A 144 -0.94 -6.77 20.68
C PRO A 144 -2.25 -6.67 19.91
N VAL A 145 -2.29 -7.29 18.74
CA VAL A 145 -3.47 -7.24 17.85
C VAL A 145 -4.68 -7.92 18.51
N ASN A 146 -4.51 -9.09 19.13
CA ASN A 146 -5.59 -9.80 19.82
C ASN A 146 -6.26 -8.94 20.89
N TYR A 147 -5.48 -8.18 21.68
CA TYR A 147 -6.03 -7.25 22.66
C TYR A 147 -6.94 -6.19 22.02
N ILE A 148 -6.51 -5.63 20.88
CA ILE A 148 -7.31 -4.63 20.17
C ILE A 148 -8.58 -5.26 19.61
N VAL A 149 -8.46 -6.43 18.97
CA VAL A 149 -9.60 -7.16 18.42
C VAL A 149 -10.64 -7.46 19.48
N GLU A 150 -10.23 -7.91 20.68
CA GLU A 150 -11.13 -8.12 21.82
C GLU A 150 -11.88 -6.82 22.18
N LYS A 151 -11.15 -5.70 22.28
CA LYS A 151 -11.75 -4.39 22.65
C LYS A 151 -12.73 -3.84 21.63
N ILE A 152 -12.58 -4.18 20.36
CA ILE A 152 -13.51 -3.75 19.28
C ILE A 152 -14.67 -4.75 19.06
N GLY A 153 -14.79 -5.79 19.88
CA GLY A 153 -15.93 -6.72 19.86
C GLY A 153 -15.62 -8.13 19.38
N GLY A 154 -14.38 -8.43 19.02
CA GLY A 154 -13.93 -9.78 18.69
C GLY A 154 -14.15 -10.20 17.24
N TYR A 155 -13.83 -11.45 16.98
CA TYR A 155 -14.06 -12.12 15.71
C TYR A 155 -15.52 -12.56 15.57
N ILE A 156 -16.00 -12.69 14.33
CA ILE A 156 -17.38 -13.16 14.04
C ILE A 156 -17.53 -14.62 14.50
N ASP A 157 -16.58 -15.46 14.13
CA ASP A 157 -16.54 -16.87 14.51
C ASP A 157 -15.50 -17.08 15.61
N ASP A 158 -15.87 -17.71 16.72
CA ASP A 158 -15.03 -17.83 17.92
C ASP A 158 -13.73 -18.62 17.66
N ASP A 159 -13.74 -19.53 16.67
CA ASP A 159 -12.58 -20.34 16.28
C ASP A 159 -11.63 -19.63 15.31
N CYS A 160 -11.91 -18.38 14.93
CA CYS A 160 -11.11 -17.62 13.97
C CYS A 160 -10.65 -18.46 12.77
N ASP A 161 -11.59 -19.18 12.11
CA ASP A 161 -11.29 -19.96 10.88
C ASP A 161 -11.03 -19.02 9.68
N GLY A 162 -10.54 -17.85 10.01
CA GLY A 162 -10.11 -16.83 9.08
C GLY A 162 -8.59 -16.79 8.95
N PHE A 163 -8.14 -15.97 8.03
CA PHE A 163 -6.74 -15.60 7.98
C PHE A 163 -6.56 -14.10 8.28
N LEU A 164 -5.52 -13.82 9.01
CA LEU A 164 -5.15 -12.50 9.44
C LEU A 164 -4.11 -11.93 8.48
N VAL A 165 -4.31 -10.70 8.05
CA VAL A 165 -3.42 -10.00 7.14
C VAL A 165 -2.91 -8.73 7.82
N GLY A 166 -1.60 -8.62 7.98
CA GLY A 166 -0.94 -7.37 8.36
C GLY A 166 -0.87 -6.44 7.14
N GLY A 167 -1.81 -5.53 7.02
CA GLY A 167 -2.02 -4.65 5.89
C GLY A 167 -3.38 -4.85 5.22
N GLY A 168 -3.52 -4.38 3.97
CA GLY A 168 -4.71 -4.58 3.16
C GLY A 168 -4.75 -5.97 2.49
N PRO A 169 -5.89 -6.36 1.93
CA PRO A 169 -6.09 -7.72 1.40
C PRO A 169 -5.30 -8.01 0.10
N MET A 170 -4.83 -6.97 -0.59
CA MET A 170 -4.16 -7.14 -1.89
C MET A 170 -2.63 -7.26 -1.78
N MET A 171 -2.00 -6.47 -0.91
CA MET A 171 -0.54 -6.41 -0.74
C MET A 171 -0.07 -6.79 0.67
N GLY A 172 -0.97 -6.87 1.62
CA GLY A 172 -0.68 -7.28 2.98
C GLY A 172 -0.12 -8.70 3.05
N LYS A 173 0.50 -9.03 4.16
CA LYS A 173 1.07 -10.36 4.38
C LYS A 173 0.22 -11.11 5.39
N SER A 174 -0.15 -12.34 5.06
CA SER A 174 -0.80 -13.22 6.02
C SER A 174 0.14 -13.48 7.20
N VAL A 175 -0.42 -13.49 8.39
CA VAL A 175 0.28 -13.77 9.64
C VAL A 175 -0.36 -14.98 10.33
N MET A 176 0.45 -15.76 11.06
CA MET A 176 0.01 -17.05 11.59
C MET A 176 -0.94 -16.93 12.81
N ASN A 177 -0.84 -15.83 13.55
CA ASN A 177 -1.64 -15.58 14.74
C ASN A 177 -1.74 -14.07 15.01
N ASP A 178 -2.58 -13.68 15.95
CA ASP A 178 -2.88 -12.31 16.33
C ASP A 178 -2.08 -11.80 17.55
N THR A 179 -1.07 -12.53 17.97
CA THR A 179 -0.23 -12.15 19.13
C THR A 179 0.86 -11.15 18.79
N PHE A 180 1.06 -10.86 17.49
CA PHE A 180 2.02 -9.83 17.08
C PHE A 180 1.54 -8.43 17.48
N VAL A 181 2.48 -7.48 17.59
CA VAL A 181 2.22 -6.12 18.03
C VAL A 181 2.11 -5.14 16.87
N ILE A 182 1.41 -4.05 17.07
CA ILE A 182 1.36 -2.94 16.12
C ILE A 182 2.70 -2.21 16.09
N TYR A 183 3.27 -2.07 14.89
CA TYR A 183 4.47 -1.28 14.62
C TYR A 183 4.13 0.07 13.98
N SER A 184 5.11 0.97 13.94
CA SER A 184 4.97 2.31 13.36
C SER A 184 4.54 2.34 11.88
N HIS A 185 4.74 1.27 11.14
CA HIS A 185 4.38 1.15 9.72
C HIS A 185 3.07 0.40 9.44
N ASN A 186 2.42 -0.18 10.47
CA ASN A 186 1.13 -0.84 10.27
C ASN A 186 0.03 0.21 10.05
N ASN A 187 -0.65 0.17 8.93
CA ASN A 187 -1.79 1.03 8.61
C ASN A 187 -3.12 0.27 8.64
N ALA A 188 -3.07 -1.06 8.57
CA ALA A 188 -4.26 -1.89 8.64
C ALA A 188 -3.96 -3.29 9.19
N ILE A 189 -5.00 -3.88 9.76
CA ILE A 189 -5.13 -5.30 10.06
C ILE A 189 -6.44 -5.77 9.41
N THR A 190 -6.33 -6.69 8.47
CA THR A 190 -7.50 -7.22 7.76
C THR A 190 -7.73 -8.67 8.18
N VAL A 191 -8.94 -8.98 8.63
CA VAL A 191 -9.34 -10.34 9.00
C VAL A 191 -10.34 -10.85 7.97
N MET A 192 -9.96 -11.87 7.24
CA MET A 192 -10.78 -12.44 6.17
C MET A 192 -11.24 -13.85 6.54
N LYS A 193 -12.49 -14.17 6.23
CA LYS A 193 -12.96 -15.55 6.31
C LYS A 193 -12.21 -16.41 5.31
N LYS A 194 -11.87 -17.62 5.71
CA LYS A 194 -11.20 -18.59 4.84
C LYS A 194 -12.16 -19.09 3.80
N GLU A 195 -11.77 -18.98 2.55
CA GLU A 195 -12.49 -19.56 1.42
C GLU A 195 -11.75 -20.80 0.92
N ASN A 196 -12.46 -21.90 0.71
CA ASN A 196 -11.89 -23.11 0.13
C ASN A 196 -11.88 -22.99 -1.41
N ILE A 197 -10.89 -22.26 -1.92
CA ILE A 197 -10.73 -22.02 -3.35
C ILE A 197 -9.87 -23.14 -3.95
N GLN A 198 -10.39 -23.83 -4.98
CA GLN A 198 -9.64 -24.80 -5.77
C GLN A 198 -9.22 -24.15 -7.09
N PRO A 199 -7.90 -23.94 -7.31
CA PRO A 199 -7.44 -23.35 -8.56
C PRO A 199 -7.64 -24.30 -9.75
N LEU A 200 -8.09 -23.74 -10.87
CA LEU A 200 -8.26 -24.44 -12.14
C LEU A 200 -7.04 -24.18 -13.05
N PRO A 201 -6.86 -24.99 -14.10
CA PRO A 201 -5.85 -24.74 -15.13
C PRO A 201 -6.04 -23.36 -15.78
N CYS A 202 -4.93 -22.74 -16.18
CA CYS A 202 -4.95 -21.41 -16.81
C CYS A 202 -5.73 -21.43 -18.13
N LEU A 203 -6.76 -20.60 -18.24
CA LEU A 203 -7.60 -20.44 -19.44
C LEU A 203 -6.92 -19.63 -20.55
N LYS A 204 -5.74 -19.05 -20.31
CA LYS A 204 -5.02 -18.15 -21.24
C LYS A 204 -5.85 -16.93 -21.68
N CYS A 205 -6.76 -16.45 -20.83
CA CYS A 205 -7.69 -15.35 -21.13
C CYS A 205 -6.99 -13.96 -21.28
N GLY A 206 -5.79 -13.77 -20.72
CA GLY A 206 -5.04 -12.50 -20.82
C GLY A 206 -5.40 -11.46 -19.76
N GLU A 207 -6.44 -11.65 -18.94
CA GLU A 207 -6.93 -10.67 -17.95
C GLU A 207 -5.83 -10.16 -17.02
N CYS A 208 -4.95 -11.03 -16.54
CA CYS A 208 -3.82 -10.63 -15.69
C CYS A 208 -2.83 -9.69 -16.40
N THR A 209 -2.71 -9.76 -17.73
CA THR A 209 -1.88 -8.85 -18.54
C THR A 209 -2.60 -7.51 -18.77
N LEU A 210 -3.88 -7.55 -19.11
CA LEU A 210 -4.70 -6.34 -19.36
C LEU A 210 -4.79 -5.47 -18.10
N HIS A 211 -4.90 -6.08 -16.93
CA HIS A 211 -5.03 -5.37 -15.64
C HIS A 211 -3.69 -5.10 -14.95
N CYS A 212 -2.56 -5.46 -15.54
CA CYS A 212 -1.26 -5.21 -14.93
C CYS A 212 -0.91 -3.71 -14.96
N PRO A 213 -0.77 -3.01 -13.81
CA PRO A 213 -0.47 -1.58 -13.77
C PRO A 213 0.93 -1.25 -14.32
N MET A 214 1.80 -2.26 -14.41
CA MET A 214 3.16 -2.16 -14.95
C MET A 214 3.29 -2.72 -16.36
N HIS A 215 2.17 -3.09 -17.01
CA HIS A 215 2.12 -3.64 -18.37
C HIS A 215 2.98 -4.88 -18.60
N LEU A 216 3.14 -5.70 -17.56
CA LEU A 216 3.87 -6.96 -17.60
C LEU A 216 2.99 -8.09 -18.17
N GLN A 217 3.62 -9.24 -18.40
CA GLN A 217 2.96 -10.49 -18.81
C GLN A 217 3.00 -11.55 -17.69
N PRO A 218 2.15 -11.43 -16.64
CA PRO A 218 2.29 -12.23 -15.41
C PRO A 218 2.27 -13.73 -15.64
N VAL A 219 1.43 -14.25 -16.54
CA VAL A 219 1.38 -15.69 -16.86
C VAL A 219 2.67 -16.17 -17.50
N ARG A 220 3.27 -15.38 -18.41
CA ARG A 220 4.56 -15.76 -19.02
C ARG A 220 5.68 -15.74 -18.00
N ILE A 221 5.69 -14.78 -17.08
CA ILE A 221 6.64 -14.72 -15.96
C ILE A 221 6.45 -15.96 -15.07
N MET A 222 5.20 -16.30 -14.71
CA MET A 222 4.88 -17.50 -13.95
C MET A 222 5.38 -18.78 -14.64
N GLN A 223 5.22 -18.90 -15.96
CA GLN A 223 5.71 -20.03 -16.72
C GLN A 223 7.24 -20.10 -16.75
N ALA A 224 7.91 -18.96 -16.90
CA ALA A 224 9.37 -18.86 -16.84
C ALA A 224 9.91 -19.24 -15.46
N GLU A 225 9.21 -18.86 -14.38
CA GLU A 225 9.55 -19.28 -13.00
C GLU A 225 9.41 -20.78 -12.81
N LYS A 226 8.32 -21.39 -13.27
CA LYS A 226 8.13 -22.86 -13.23
C LYS A 226 9.24 -23.60 -13.98
N ALA A 227 9.73 -23.04 -15.08
CA ALA A 227 10.85 -23.57 -15.85
C ALA A 227 12.23 -23.17 -15.29
N ALA A 228 12.30 -22.43 -14.20
CA ALA A 228 13.53 -21.85 -13.63
C ALA A 228 14.40 -21.09 -14.65
N ASN A 229 13.78 -20.50 -15.68
CA ASN A 229 14.46 -19.80 -16.77
C ASN A 229 14.71 -18.34 -16.41
N VAL A 230 15.87 -18.07 -15.79
CA VAL A 230 16.27 -16.73 -15.32
C VAL A 230 16.40 -15.73 -16.48
N GLU A 231 16.93 -16.14 -17.61
CA GLU A 231 17.09 -15.28 -18.79
C GLU A 231 15.74 -14.78 -19.32
N LEU A 232 14.74 -15.65 -19.40
CA LEU A 232 13.40 -15.27 -19.82
C LEU A 232 12.72 -14.38 -18.76
N ILE A 233 12.94 -14.63 -17.45
CA ILE A 233 12.44 -13.78 -16.35
C ILE A 233 13.01 -12.35 -16.49
N GLU A 234 14.30 -12.21 -16.76
CA GLU A 234 14.94 -10.90 -17.01
C GLU A 234 14.35 -10.22 -18.25
N LYS A 235 14.24 -10.95 -19.37
CA LYS A 235 13.71 -10.45 -20.65
C LYS A 235 12.23 -10.01 -20.57
N LEU A 236 11.47 -10.52 -19.60
CA LEU A 236 10.07 -10.14 -19.34
C LEU A 236 9.95 -8.95 -18.38
N ASP A 237 11.02 -8.22 -18.10
CA ASP A 237 11.05 -7.04 -17.21
C ASP A 237 10.45 -7.31 -15.82
N THR A 238 10.62 -8.51 -15.30
CA THR A 238 10.00 -8.94 -14.02
C THR A 238 10.38 -8.03 -12.85
N GLY A 239 11.54 -7.37 -12.91
CA GLY A 239 12.00 -6.40 -11.92
C GLY A 239 11.05 -5.22 -11.71
N ARG A 240 10.26 -4.85 -12.73
CA ARG A 240 9.27 -3.75 -12.66
C ARG A 240 8.00 -4.14 -11.90
N CYS A 241 7.81 -5.42 -11.56
CA CYS A 241 6.64 -5.87 -10.82
C CYS A 241 6.56 -5.19 -9.45
N VAL A 242 5.41 -4.61 -9.14
CA VAL A 242 5.12 -3.91 -7.87
C VAL A 242 4.38 -4.81 -6.87
N GLU A 243 4.21 -6.09 -7.20
CA GLU A 243 3.60 -7.11 -6.33
C GLU A 243 2.20 -6.71 -5.79
N CYS A 244 1.43 -6.01 -6.62
CA CYS A 244 0.13 -5.43 -6.22
C CYS A 244 -1.03 -6.44 -6.06
N GLY A 245 -0.84 -7.73 -6.33
CA GLY A 245 -1.91 -8.73 -6.18
C GLY A 245 -2.91 -8.79 -7.34
N MET A 246 -2.98 -7.78 -8.21
CA MET A 246 -4.02 -7.66 -9.24
C MET A 246 -4.13 -8.89 -10.15
N CYS A 247 -2.99 -9.48 -10.55
CA CYS A 247 -2.98 -10.63 -11.45
C CYS A 247 -3.54 -11.91 -10.81
N THR A 248 -3.47 -12.06 -9.48
CA THR A 248 -4.15 -13.11 -8.73
C THR A 248 -5.63 -12.78 -8.56
N TYR A 249 -5.94 -11.56 -8.15
CA TYR A 249 -7.31 -11.11 -7.90
C TYR A 249 -8.21 -11.27 -9.13
N ILE A 250 -7.76 -10.81 -10.30
CA ILE A 250 -8.56 -10.86 -11.53
C ILE A 250 -8.62 -12.25 -12.18
N CYS A 251 -7.83 -13.22 -11.72
CA CYS A 251 -7.72 -14.53 -12.35
C CYS A 251 -9.03 -15.34 -12.20
N PRO A 252 -9.75 -15.68 -13.29
CA PRO A 252 -10.95 -16.47 -13.20
C PRO A 252 -10.66 -17.93 -12.77
N SER A 253 -9.45 -18.43 -13.04
CA SER A 253 -8.98 -19.75 -12.60
C SER A 253 -8.44 -19.76 -11.17
N LYS A 254 -8.50 -18.64 -10.44
CA LYS A 254 -8.05 -18.52 -9.04
C LYS A 254 -6.61 -18.98 -8.81
N ILE A 255 -5.74 -18.76 -9.78
CA ILE A 255 -4.31 -19.08 -9.67
C ILE A 255 -3.60 -17.96 -8.90
N GLU A 256 -2.72 -18.31 -7.99
CA GLU A 256 -1.88 -17.37 -7.24
C GLU A 256 -0.71 -16.87 -8.10
N VAL A 257 -1.05 -16.11 -9.15
CA VAL A 257 -0.09 -15.61 -10.13
C VAL A 257 0.92 -14.67 -9.50
N THR A 258 0.47 -13.81 -8.58
CA THR A 258 1.34 -12.82 -7.90
C THR A 258 2.47 -13.49 -7.14
N ASP A 259 2.19 -14.57 -6.41
CA ASP A 259 3.20 -15.31 -5.65
C ASP A 259 4.30 -15.87 -6.57
N MET A 260 3.90 -16.43 -7.70
CA MET A 260 4.84 -16.95 -8.70
C MET A 260 5.69 -15.82 -9.34
N VAL A 261 5.08 -14.67 -9.62
CA VAL A 261 5.81 -13.50 -10.15
C VAL A 261 6.79 -12.94 -9.11
N ALA A 262 6.39 -12.89 -7.84
CA ALA A 262 7.27 -12.48 -6.75
C ALA A 262 8.44 -13.45 -6.55
N LYS A 263 8.21 -14.76 -6.69
CA LYS A 263 9.29 -15.77 -6.69
C LYS A 263 10.25 -15.56 -7.85
N ALA A 264 9.74 -15.33 -9.05
CA ALA A 264 10.55 -15.03 -10.24
C ALA A 264 11.43 -13.79 -10.02
N LYS A 265 10.86 -12.72 -9.49
CA LYS A 265 11.59 -11.49 -9.17
C LYS A 265 12.74 -11.73 -8.18
N ARG A 266 12.47 -12.48 -7.10
CA ARG A 266 13.50 -12.87 -6.12
C ARG A 266 14.60 -13.74 -6.74
N ARG A 267 14.24 -14.72 -7.59
CA ARG A 267 15.20 -15.57 -8.32
C ARG A 267 16.12 -14.74 -9.19
N MET A 268 15.58 -13.80 -9.95
CA MET A 268 16.33 -12.88 -10.80
C MET A 268 17.33 -12.04 -9.96
N GLN A 269 16.85 -11.43 -8.86
CA GLN A 269 17.70 -10.62 -7.97
C GLN A 269 18.86 -11.43 -7.37
N LEU A 270 18.60 -12.67 -6.96
CA LEU A 270 19.65 -13.56 -6.44
C LEU A 270 20.67 -13.93 -7.52
N ALA A 271 20.23 -14.18 -8.75
CA ALA A 271 21.13 -14.45 -9.87
C ALA A 271 22.02 -13.24 -10.22
N GLN A 272 21.45 -12.03 -10.20
CA GLN A 272 22.19 -10.79 -10.44
C GLN A 272 23.26 -10.53 -9.35
N ARG A 273 22.90 -10.77 -8.07
CA ARG A 273 23.86 -10.64 -6.96
C ARG A 273 25.06 -11.59 -7.12
N LYS A 274 24.81 -12.83 -7.56
CA LYS A 274 25.89 -13.81 -7.81
C LYS A 274 26.79 -13.43 -9.00
N LYS A 275 26.25 -12.72 -10.00
CA LYS A 275 27.06 -12.23 -11.13
C LYS A 275 27.96 -11.05 -10.76
N ASN A 276 27.58 -10.30 -9.71
CA ASN A 276 28.28 -9.08 -9.26
C ASN A 276 29.19 -9.33 -8.04
N ALA A 277 29.19 -10.54 -7.49
CA ALA A 277 30.08 -10.99 -6.41
C ALA A 277 31.27 -11.78 -6.97
#